data_79b3e7a6429aa34f531dafa60f228d5e
#
_entry.id   79b3e7a6429aa34f531dafa60f228d5e
#
_cell.length_a   1.000
_cell.length_b   1.000
_cell.length_c   1.000
_cell.angle_alpha   90.00
_cell.angle_beta   90.00
_cell.angle_gamma   90.00
#
_symmetry.space_group_name_H-M   'P 1'
#
loop_
_entity.id
_entity.type
_entity.pdbx_description
1 polymer ?
#
loop_
_entity_poly.entity_id
_entity_poly.type
_entity_poly.pdbx_seq_one_letter_code
_entity_poly.pdbx_strand_id
1 'polypeptide(L)'
;MIKVENVTKEFRLSRKQRKELGDQYKMTKKICAVDNISFECKPGRIFGLLGPNGAGKTTTLRMIATMLKPSSGSIDVSGYDTVDQGQNVREQIGFMTGQTALYDRLTPTEMVKYIADLHGMKKRNL
;
A
#
# COMPACT_ATOMS: atom_id res chain seq x y z
N MET A 1 14.43 6.34 -0.19
CA MET A 1 13.69 7.38 0.56
C MET A 1 12.22 7.28 0.18
N ILE A 2 11.30 7.44 1.14
CA ILE A 2 9.86 7.53 0.86
C ILE A 2 9.39 8.87 1.40
N LYS A 3 8.68 9.65 0.58
CA LYS A 3 8.13 10.95 0.95
C LYS A 3 6.62 10.95 0.70
N VAL A 4 5.85 11.29 1.70
CA VAL A 4 4.38 11.36 1.66
C VAL A 4 3.99 12.80 1.99
N GLU A 5 3.26 13.47 1.09
CA GLU A 5 2.92 14.89 1.21
C GLU A 5 1.42 15.12 1.06
N ASN A 6 0.78 15.60 2.12
CA ASN A 6 -0.63 15.99 2.19
C ASN A 6 -1.59 14.94 1.62
N VAL A 7 -1.28 13.66 1.87
CA VAL A 7 -2.01 12.54 1.28
C VAL A 7 -3.33 12.32 1.97
N THR A 8 -4.39 12.30 1.16
CA THR A 8 -5.75 11.94 1.57
C THR A 8 -6.25 10.79 0.72
N LYS A 9 -6.97 9.86 1.35
CA LYS A 9 -7.67 8.78 0.65
C LYS A 9 -9.12 8.67 1.07
N GLU A 10 -10.00 8.91 0.13
CA GLU A 10 -11.45 8.72 0.25
C GLU A 10 -11.91 7.49 -0.56
N PHE A 11 -12.82 6.73 0.00
CA PHE A 11 -13.54 5.66 -0.70
C PHE A 11 -15.00 6.06 -0.88
N ARG A 12 -15.51 5.91 -2.12
CA ARG A 12 -16.95 6.07 -2.39
C ARG A 12 -17.69 4.83 -1.94
N LEU A 13 -18.74 5.01 -1.18
CA LEU A 13 -19.61 3.93 -0.73
C LEU A 13 -20.75 3.69 -1.73
N SER A 14 -20.91 2.44 -2.16
CA SER A 14 -22.08 1.99 -2.89
C SER A 14 -23.32 1.99 -1.98
N ARG A 15 -24.53 1.96 -2.55
CA ARG A 15 -25.77 1.84 -1.78
C ARG A 15 -25.79 0.59 -0.88
N LYS A 16 -25.24 -0.53 -1.37
CA LYS A 16 -25.14 -1.80 -0.64
C LYS A 16 -24.22 -1.65 0.57
N GLN A 17 -23.01 -1.13 0.38
CA GLN A 17 -22.04 -0.92 1.46
C GLN A 17 -22.57 0.03 2.56
N ARG A 18 -23.27 1.09 2.18
CA ARG A 18 -23.90 2.00 3.16
C ARG A 18 -24.95 1.30 4.03
N LYS A 19 -25.72 0.39 3.43
CA LYS A 19 -26.73 -0.39 4.15
C LYS A 19 -26.09 -1.43 5.10
N GLU A 20 -24.98 -2.04 4.70
CA GLU A 20 -24.22 -3.01 5.51
C GLU A 20 -23.46 -2.35 6.68
N LEU A 21 -22.96 -1.13 6.51
CA LEU A 21 -22.23 -0.37 7.52
C LEU A 21 -23.15 0.24 8.62
N GLY A 22 -24.47 0.22 8.41
CA GLY A 22 -25.45 0.68 9.39
C GLY A 22 -26.01 2.09 9.12
N ASP A 23 -26.99 2.46 9.94
CA ASP A 23 -27.81 3.65 9.72
C ASP A 23 -27.03 4.97 9.69
N GLN A 24 -25.97 5.08 10.45
CA GLN A 24 -25.09 6.26 10.47
C GLN A 24 -24.43 6.55 9.11
N TYR A 25 -24.29 5.55 8.23
CA TYR A 25 -23.69 5.71 6.90
C TYR A 25 -24.71 5.83 5.77
N LYS A 26 -26.01 5.78 6.04
CA LYS A 26 -27.08 5.88 5.00
C LYS A 26 -26.94 7.13 4.14
N MET A 27 -26.58 8.26 4.74
CA MET A 27 -26.41 9.56 4.06
C MET A 27 -24.96 9.81 3.61
N THR A 28 -24.02 9.02 4.08
CA THR A 28 -22.59 9.22 3.81
C THR A 28 -22.23 8.61 2.46
N LYS A 29 -21.78 9.44 1.52
CA LYS A 29 -21.35 8.98 0.18
C LYS A 29 -19.91 8.54 0.11
N LYS A 30 -19.09 8.99 1.04
CA LYS A 30 -17.64 8.75 1.08
C LYS A 30 -17.18 8.47 2.51
N ILE A 31 -16.15 7.64 2.64
CA ILE A 31 -15.39 7.46 3.89
C ILE A 31 -13.97 7.94 3.65
N CYS A 32 -13.48 8.84 4.51
CA CYS A 32 -12.09 9.22 4.55
C CYS A 32 -11.31 8.17 5.34
N ALA A 33 -10.46 7.42 4.66
CA ALA A 33 -9.63 6.37 5.26
C ALA A 33 -8.24 6.88 5.67
N VAL A 34 -7.75 7.92 5.01
CA VAL A 34 -6.51 8.63 5.33
C VAL A 34 -6.78 10.11 5.11
N ASP A 35 -6.48 10.94 6.10
CA ASP A 35 -6.77 12.37 6.07
C ASP A 35 -5.49 13.18 6.23
N ASN A 36 -5.07 13.83 5.14
CA ASN A 36 -4.03 14.84 5.05
C ASN A 36 -2.74 14.49 5.83
N ILE A 37 -2.18 13.30 5.59
CA ILE A 37 -0.95 12.87 6.26
C ILE A 37 0.29 13.27 5.46
N SER A 38 1.36 13.63 6.20
CA SER A 38 2.68 13.91 5.63
C SER A 38 3.76 13.31 6.53
N PHE A 39 4.72 12.60 5.93
CA PHE A 39 5.91 12.09 6.60
C PHE A 39 7.00 11.72 5.60
N GLU A 40 8.21 11.52 6.11
CA GLU A 40 9.37 11.12 5.33
C GLU A 40 10.09 9.93 5.99
N CYS A 41 10.37 8.90 5.21
CA CYS A 41 11.19 7.75 5.62
C CYS A 41 12.55 7.83 4.95
N LYS A 42 13.58 8.11 5.76
CA LYS A 42 14.96 8.22 5.27
C LYS A 42 15.60 6.85 5.04
N PRO A 43 16.53 6.70 4.08
CA PRO A 43 17.27 5.46 3.88
C PRO A 43 18.00 5.00 5.13
N GLY A 44 18.15 3.69 5.30
CA GLY A 44 18.85 3.09 6.43
C GLY A 44 18.14 3.23 7.79
N ARG A 45 16.86 3.59 7.81
CA ARG A 45 16.05 3.71 9.02
C ARG A 45 14.87 2.77 8.99
N ILE A 46 14.48 2.27 10.17
CA ILE A 46 13.20 1.59 10.37
C ILE A 46 12.17 2.66 10.74
N PHE A 47 11.09 2.71 9.98
CA PHE A 47 9.98 3.63 10.22
C PHE A 47 8.73 2.86 10.62
N GLY A 48 8.15 3.18 11.79
CA GLY A 48 6.93 2.55 12.31
C GLY A 48 5.70 3.43 12.09
N LEU A 49 4.69 2.89 11.40
CA LEU A 49 3.37 3.53 11.28
C LEU A 49 2.44 2.97 12.35
N LEU A 50 2.21 3.74 13.42
CA LEU A 50 1.44 3.32 14.59
C LEU A 50 0.02 3.91 14.58
N GLY A 51 -0.92 3.22 15.20
CA GLY A 51 -2.29 3.67 15.33
C GLY A 51 -3.27 2.50 15.54
N PRO A 52 -4.51 2.78 15.97
CA PRO A 52 -5.54 1.76 16.19
C PRO A 52 -5.99 1.10 14.89
N ASN A 53 -6.80 0.05 14.99
CA ASN A 53 -7.44 -0.55 13.82
C ASN A 53 -8.37 0.48 13.15
N GLY A 54 -8.34 0.53 11.83
CA GLY A 54 -9.08 1.55 11.07
C GLY A 54 -8.37 2.90 10.87
N ALA A 55 -7.21 3.14 11.49
CA ALA A 55 -6.46 4.41 11.36
C ALA A 55 -5.79 4.63 9.99
N GLY A 56 -6.12 3.85 8.97
CA GLY A 56 -5.59 4.06 7.61
C GLY A 56 -4.20 3.48 7.34
N LYS A 57 -3.54 2.82 8.30
CA LYS A 57 -2.18 2.28 8.15
C LYS A 57 -2.01 1.41 6.89
N THR A 58 -2.84 0.38 6.75
CA THR A 58 -2.80 -0.51 5.59
C THR A 58 -3.15 0.21 4.29
N THR A 59 -4.06 1.17 4.33
CA THR A 59 -4.42 2.00 3.18
C THR A 59 -3.22 2.83 2.73
N THR A 60 -2.50 3.45 3.67
CA THR A 60 -1.28 4.22 3.40
C THR A 60 -0.20 3.33 2.78
N LEU A 61 0.07 2.16 3.36
CA LEU A 61 1.05 1.21 2.80
C LEU A 61 0.66 0.74 1.39
N ARG A 62 -0.62 0.49 1.13
CA ARG A 62 -1.10 0.14 -0.22
C ARG A 62 -0.96 1.28 -1.24
N MET A 63 -1.07 2.53 -0.80
CA MET A 63 -0.80 3.68 -1.68
C MET A 63 0.69 3.79 -1.99
N ILE A 64 1.58 3.63 -1.00
CA ILE A 64 3.04 3.57 -1.22
C ILE A 64 3.42 2.43 -2.16
N ALA A 65 2.78 1.27 -2.02
CA ALA A 65 2.99 0.10 -2.88
C ALA A 65 2.29 0.18 -4.25
N THR A 66 1.77 1.33 -4.64
CA THR A 66 1.06 1.56 -5.93
C THR A 66 -0.22 0.76 -6.16
N MET A 67 -0.72 0.06 -5.13
CA MET A 67 -1.95 -0.73 -5.21
C MET A 67 -3.21 0.14 -5.15
N LEU A 68 -3.11 1.33 -4.58
CA LEU A 68 -4.17 2.32 -4.46
C LEU A 68 -3.64 3.70 -4.87
N LYS A 69 -4.42 4.45 -5.62
CA LYS A 69 -4.11 5.87 -5.89
C LYS A 69 -4.60 6.74 -4.73
N PRO A 70 -3.84 7.73 -4.26
CA PRO A 70 -4.35 8.75 -3.35
C PRO A 70 -5.50 9.52 -4.00
N SER A 71 -6.38 10.11 -3.18
CA SER A 71 -7.43 11.01 -3.66
C SER A 71 -6.90 12.43 -3.85
N SER A 72 -5.91 12.81 -3.05
CA SER A 72 -5.11 14.05 -3.17
C SER A 72 -3.77 13.88 -2.47
N GLY A 73 -2.86 14.81 -2.70
CA GLY A 73 -1.47 14.75 -2.25
C GLY A 73 -0.60 13.88 -3.16
N SER A 74 0.66 13.70 -2.81
CA SER A 74 1.65 12.96 -3.58
C SER A 74 2.47 12.00 -2.72
N ILE A 75 2.93 10.93 -3.34
CA ILE A 75 3.83 9.95 -2.71
C ILE A 75 4.97 9.69 -3.68
N ASP A 76 6.19 9.94 -3.21
CA ASP A 76 7.44 9.64 -3.90
C ASP A 76 8.16 8.47 -3.23
N VAL A 77 8.65 7.55 -4.02
CA VAL A 77 9.49 6.43 -3.58
C VAL A 77 10.76 6.42 -4.41
N SER A 78 11.88 6.76 -3.77
CA SER A 78 13.21 6.79 -4.40
C SER A 78 13.29 7.69 -5.64
N GLY A 79 12.52 8.79 -5.68
CA GLY A 79 12.46 9.73 -6.79
C GLY A 79 11.39 9.40 -7.84
N TYR A 80 10.54 8.40 -7.60
CA TYR A 80 9.46 8.01 -8.51
C TYR A 80 8.09 8.25 -7.89
N ASP A 81 7.21 8.95 -8.60
CA ASP A 81 5.81 9.15 -8.18
C ASP A 81 5.00 7.85 -8.27
N THR A 82 4.22 7.55 -7.22
CA THR A 82 3.45 6.30 -7.13
C THR A 82 2.27 6.22 -8.11
N VAL A 83 1.79 7.34 -8.65
CA VAL A 83 0.67 7.40 -9.60
C VAL A 83 1.17 7.31 -11.03
N ASP A 84 2.18 8.13 -11.37
CA ASP A 84 2.65 8.28 -12.74
C ASP A 84 3.74 7.27 -13.11
N GLN A 85 4.56 6.86 -12.14
CA GLN A 85 5.72 5.99 -12.32
C GLN A 85 5.63 4.70 -11.50
N GLY A 86 4.42 4.18 -11.34
CA GLY A 86 4.15 3.04 -10.45
C GLY A 86 4.96 1.78 -10.77
N GLN A 87 5.38 1.53 -12.01
CA GLN A 87 6.25 0.42 -12.34
C GLN A 87 7.65 0.61 -11.74
N ASN A 88 8.24 1.79 -11.92
CA ASN A 88 9.55 2.12 -11.35
C ASN A 88 9.52 2.00 -9.81
N VAL A 89 8.44 2.45 -9.17
CA VAL A 89 8.24 2.29 -7.73
C VAL A 89 8.27 0.81 -7.32
N ARG A 90 7.54 -0.05 -8.02
CA ARG A 90 7.49 -1.49 -7.69
C ARG A 90 8.84 -2.19 -7.83
N GLU A 91 9.71 -1.70 -8.70
CA GLU A 91 11.09 -2.20 -8.84
C GLU A 91 12.00 -1.77 -7.67
N GLN A 92 11.62 -0.73 -6.92
CA GLN A 92 12.38 -0.20 -5.77
C GLN A 92 11.94 -0.77 -4.43
N ILE A 93 10.81 -1.47 -4.35
CA ILE A 93 10.22 -1.91 -3.09
C ILE A 93 9.99 -3.43 -3.07
N GLY A 94 10.11 -4.02 -1.88
CA GLY A 94 9.49 -5.29 -1.53
C GLY A 94 8.25 -5.03 -0.69
N PHE A 95 7.11 -5.65 -1.02
CA PHE A 95 5.86 -5.48 -0.31
C PHE A 95 5.35 -6.80 0.25
N MET A 96 5.12 -6.85 1.56
CA MET A 96 4.57 -8.02 2.24
C MET A 96 3.35 -7.63 3.08
N THR A 97 2.28 -8.39 2.98
CA THR A 97 1.08 -8.20 3.82
C THR A 97 0.89 -9.38 4.75
N GLY A 98 0.22 -9.14 5.89
CA GLY A 98 -0.16 -10.22 6.81
C GLY A 98 -1.17 -11.23 6.25
N GLN A 99 -1.72 -10.98 5.06
CA GLN A 99 -2.68 -11.83 4.35
C GLN A 99 -2.09 -12.47 3.09
N THR A 100 -0.77 -12.44 2.93
CA THR A 100 -0.12 -13.09 1.80
C THR A 100 -0.33 -14.60 1.93
N ALA A 101 -1.21 -15.16 1.11
CA ALA A 101 -1.41 -16.60 1.02
C ALA A 101 -0.17 -17.23 0.37
N LEU A 102 0.33 -18.28 0.97
CA LEU A 102 1.34 -19.14 0.35
C LEU A 102 0.62 -20.10 -0.60
N TYR A 103 1.27 -20.45 -1.71
CA TYR A 103 0.75 -21.49 -2.60
C TYR A 103 0.98 -22.86 -1.94
N ASP A 104 -0.08 -23.55 -1.56
CA ASP A 104 -0.04 -24.84 -0.83
C ASP A 104 0.78 -25.94 -1.52
N ARG A 105 1.03 -25.80 -2.83
CA ARG A 105 1.77 -26.76 -3.64
C ARG A 105 3.25 -26.44 -3.82
N LEU A 106 3.73 -25.34 -3.26
CA LEU A 106 5.13 -24.91 -3.36
C LEU A 106 5.80 -25.06 -2.01
N THR A 107 7.02 -25.58 -2.02
CA THR A 107 7.90 -25.50 -0.86
C THR A 107 8.34 -24.04 -0.61
N PRO A 108 8.78 -23.67 0.61
CA PRO A 108 9.29 -22.33 0.87
C PRO A 108 10.38 -21.88 -0.11
N THR A 109 11.28 -22.80 -0.46
CA THR A 109 12.37 -22.52 -1.42
C THR A 109 11.85 -22.24 -2.82
N GLU A 110 10.86 -23.01 -3.30
CA GLU A 110 10.25 -22.79 -4.61
C GLU A 110 9.47 -21.49 -4.65
N MET A 111 8.79 -21.13 -3.53
CA MET A 111 8.10 -19.86 -3.41
C MET A 111 9.05 -18.67 -3.52
N VAL A 112 10.18 -18.71 -2.77
CA VAL A 112 11.20 -17.64 -2.84
C VAL A 112 11.78 -17.54 -4.25
N LYS A 113 12.09 -18.66 -4.88
CA LYS A 113 12.59 -18.69 -6.27
C LYS A 113 11.58 -18.11 -7.25
N TYR A 114 10.32 -18.51 -7.13
CA TYR A 114 9.23 -18.01 -7.99
C TYR A 114 9.09 -16.49 -7.89
N ILE A 115 9.08 -15.94 -6.68
CA ILE A 115 8.99 -14.50 -6.46
C ILE A 115 10.24 -13.79 -7.01
N ALA A 116 11.43 -14.35 -6.76
CA ALA A 116 12.69 -13.80 -7.27
C ALA A 116 12.74 -13.76 -8.80
N ASP A 117 12.28 -14.84 -9.46
CA ASP A 117 12.19 -14.89 -10.93
C ASP A 117 11.22 -13.84 -11.47
N LEU A 118 10.07 -13.61 -10.81
CA LEU A 118 9.13 -12.54 -11.18
C LEU A 118 9.75 -11.14 -11.06
N HIS A 119 10.66 -10.94 -10.11
CA HIS A 119 11.42 -9.70 -9.94
C HIS A 119 12.69 -9.62 -10.81
N GLY A 120 12.93 -10.59 -11.69
CA GLY A 120 14.10 -10.62 -12.58
C GLY A 120 15.43 -10.79 -11.85
N MET A 121 15.43 -11.35 -10.64
CA MET A 121 16.64 -11.60 -9.87
C MET A 121 17.45 -12.72 -10.50
N LYS A 122 18.78 -12.51 -10.69
CA LYS A 122 19.66 -13.54 -11.22
C LYS A 122 19.92 -14.61 -10.15
N LYS A 123 19.97 -15.89 -10.55
CA LYS A 123 20.22 -17.06 -9.69
C LYS A 123 21.43 -16.95 -8.73
N ARG A 124 22.34 -16.04 -8.99
CA ARG A 124 23.56 -15.81 -8.19
C ARG A 124 23.30 -15.05 -6.87
N ASN A 125 22.11 -14.52 -6.68
CA ASN A 125 21.73 -13.68 -5.51
C ASN A 125 20.64 -14.36 -4.64
N LEU A 126 20.41 -15.67 -4.83
CA LEU A 126 19.45 -16.48 -4.09
C LEU A 126 20.14 -17.45 -3.15
#